data_f0a99e35e575fe4b898220adf7aeed36
#
_entry.id   f0a99e35e575fe4b898220adf7aeed36
#
_cell.length_a   1.000
_cell.length_b   1.000
_cell.length_c   1.000
_cell.angle_alpha   90.00
_cell.angle_beta   90.00
_cell.angle_gamma   90.00
#
_symmetry.space_group_name_H-M   'P 1'
#
loop_
_entity.id
_entity.type
_entity.pdbx_description
1 polymer ?
#
loop_
_entity_poly.entity_id
_entity_poly.type
_entity_poly.pdbx_seq_one_letter_code
_entity_poly.pdbx_strand_id
1 'polypeptide(L)'
;MQFTLLNQENQAYWEATYIEAFPEEERLPFGQLLTSSQAGKFHLFVIQEADENVGILLNSQIAPEATYVFFFAIDQHHRNKRLGSTVLALLKTRYPKGVLLESEEIGKNAANEA
;
A
#
# COMPACT_ATOMS: atom_id res chain seq x y z
N MET A 1 -9.95 -10.39 -2.50
CA MET A 1 -9.07 -9.30 -2.02
C MET A 1 -9.66 -7.96 -2.41
N GLN A 2 -9.58 -7.00 -1.51
CA GLN A 2 -10.08 -5.65 -1.80
C GLN A 2 -9.20 -4.59 -1.16
N PHE A 3 -9.28 -3.38 -1.70
CA PHE A 3 -8.61 -2.20 -1.16
C PHE A 3 -9.65 -1.30 -0.53
N THR A 4 -9.47 -0.98 0.75
CA THR A 4 -10.40 -0.13 1.49
C THR A 4 -9.69 1.17 1.85
N LEU A 5 -10.31 2.30 1.52
CA LEU A 5 -9.72 3.60 1.86
C LEU A 5 -9.56 3.76 3.36
N LEU A 6 -8.53 4.49 3.73
CA LEU A 6 -8.26 4.83 5.13
C LEU A 6 -9.50 5.47 5.77
N ASN A 7 -9.84 5.01 6.97
CA ASN A 7 -10.96 5.55 7.74
C ASN A 7 -10.63 5.47 9.23
N GLN A 8 -11.54 5.92 10.08
CA GLN A 8 -11.30 5.93 11.52
C GLN A 8 -11.09 4.53 12.11
N GLU A 9 -11.71 3.51 11.52
CA GLU A 9 -11.63 2.15 12.03
C GLU A 9 -10.31 1.47 11.67
N ASN A 10 -9.73 1.78 10.49
CA ASN A 10 -8.53 1.09 10.02
C ASN A 10 -7.25 1.92 10.13
N GLN A 11 -7.35 3.18 10.55
CA GLN A 11 -6.20 4.08 10.62
C GLN A 11 -5.08 3.55 11.52
N ALA A 12 -5.44 3.02 12.68
CA ALA A 12 -4.44 2.49 13.61
C ALA A 12 -3.68 1.31 13.00
N TYR A 13 -4.38 0.45 12.27
CA TYR A 13 -3.75 -0.67 11.58
C TYR A 13 -2.79 -0.17 10.50
N TRP A 14 -3.24 0.81 9.69
CA TRP A 14 -2.41 1.35 8.62
C TRP A 14 -1.11 1.93 9.17
N GLU A 15 -1.22 2.77 10.19
CA GLU A 15 -0.06 3.41 10.79
C GLU A 15 0.89 2.40 11.43
N ALA A 16 0.36 1.43 12.17
CA ALA A 16 1.19 0.41 12.81
C ALA A 16 1.93 -0.45 11.78
N THR A 17 1.27 -0.83 10.70
CA THR A 17 1.90 -1.61 9.64
C THR A 17 2.96 -0.80 8.91
N TYR A 18 2.71 0.47 8.67
CA TYR A 18 3.65 1.38 8.04
C TYR A 18 4.94 1.50 8.88
N ILE A 19 4.79 1.68 10.18
CA ILE A 19 5.93 1.81 11.10
C ILE A 19 6.71 0.49 11.18
N GLU A 20 6.03 -0.63 11.20
CA GLU A 20 6.68 -1.95 11.26
C GLU A 20 7.44 -2.27 9.97
N ALA A 21 6.86 -1.94 8.82
CA ALA A 21 7.39 -2.36 7.53
C ALA A 21 8.53 -1.47 7.00
N PHE A 22 8.58 -0.20 7.41
CA PHE A 22 9.54 0.75 6.86
C PHE A 22 10.35 1.40 7.97
N PRO A 23 11.70 1.48 7.84
CA PRO A 23 12.52 2.15 8.84
C PRO A 23 12.25 3.66 8.87
N GLU A 24 12.59 4.29 10.02
CA GLU A 24 12.28 5.68 10.26
C GLU A 24 12.78 6.62 9.16
N GLU A 25 13.98 6.37 8.64
CA GLU A 25 14.59 7.22 7.61
C GLU A 25 13.90 7.12 6.26
N GLU A 26 13.08 6.10 6.04
CA GLU A 26 12.33 5.94 4.79
C GLU A 26 10.88 6.38 4.91
N ARG A 27 10.43 6.72 6.14
CA ARG A 27 9.04 7.09 6.37
C ARG A 27 8.83 8.60 6.28
N LEU A 28 7.68 8.98 5.73
CA LEU A 28 7.17 10.34 5.87
C LEU A 28 6.32 10.39 7.14
N PRO A 29 6.23 11.56 7.81
CA PRO A 29 5.34 11.68 8.97
C PRO A 29 3.91 11.32 8.61
N PHE A 30 3.27 10.53 9.46
CA PHE A 30 1.91 10.06 9.16
C PHE A 30 0.91 11.21 9.01
N GLY A 31 1.06 12.26 9.81
CA GLY A 31 0.21 13.45 9.67
C GLY A 31 0.32 14.11 8.31
N GLN A 32 1.51 14.10 7.72
CA GLN A 32 1.74 14.62 6.38
C GLN A 32 1.03 13.76 5.33
N LEU A 33 1.05 12.44 5.51
CA LEU A 33 0.33 11.53 4.62
C LEU A 33 -1.17 11.76 4.69
N LEU A 34 -1.70 11.96 5.90
CA LEU A 34 -3.12 12.26 6.07
C LEU A 34 -3.51 13.55 5.38
N THR A 35 -2.72 14.60 5.53
CA THR A 35 -2.97 15.88 4.88
C THR A 35 -2.98 15.73 3.37
N SER A 36 -2.00 15.02 2.81
CA SER A 36 -1.92 14.79 1.37
C SER A 36 -3.08 13.94 0.86
N SER A 37 -3.54 13.00 1.66
CA SER A 37 -4.70 12.18 1.33
C SER A 37 -5.97 13.03 1.27
N GLN A 38 -6.15 13.92 2.25
CA GLN A 38 -7.31 14.82 2.30
C GLN A 38 -7.31 15.79 1.12
N ALA A 39 -6.12 16.17 0.64
CA ALA A 39 -5.97 17.02 -0.53
C ALA A 39 -6.14 16.27 -1.86
N GLY A 40 -6.33 14.95 -1.79
CA GLY A 40 -6.52 14.12 -2.98
C GLY A 40 -5.24 13.73 -3.71
N LYS A 41 -4.07 14.03 -3.14
CA LYS A 41 -2.79 13.72 -3.78
C LYS A 41 -2.38 12.27 -3.60
N PHE A 42 -2.62 11.71 -2.43
CA PHE A 42 -2.31 10.32 -2.12
C PHE A 42 -3.57 9.57 -1.74
N HIS A 43 -3.59 8.28 -2.08
CA HIS A 43 -4.63 7.38 -1.63
C HIS A 43 -3.98 6.38 -0.67
N LEU A 44 -4.50 6.31 0.55
CA LEU A 44 -4.06 5.34 1.55
C LEU A 44 -5.10 4.24 1.63
N PHE A 45 -4.69 3.02 1.30
CA PHE A 45 -5.59 1.87 1.32
C PHE A 45 -5.12 0.85 2.34
N VAL A 46 -6.07 0.19 2.99
CA VAL A 46 -5.83 -1.06 3.70
C VAL A 46 -6.18 -2.19 2.73
N ILE A 47 -5.29 -3.17 2.63
CA ILE A 47 -5.51 -4.34 1.79
C ILE A 47 -6.17 -5.40 2.64
N GLN A 48 -7.31 -5.92 2.19
CA GLN A 48 -8.07 -6.92 2.91
C GLN A 48 -8.23 -8.19 2.11
N GLU A 49 -8.12 -9.32 2.79
CA GLU A 49 -8.35 -10.64 2.22
C GLU A 49 -9.23 -11.42 3.19
N ALA A 50 -10.39 -11.92 2.71
CA ALA A 50 -11.32 -12.69 3.56
C ALA A 50 -11.70 -11.94 4.85
N ASP A 51 -12.00 -10.65 4.73
CA ASP A 51 -12.40 -9.76 5.82
C ASP A 51 -11.29 -9.50 6.86
N GLU A 52 -10.05 -9.81 6.50
CA GLU A 52 -8.90 -9.63 7.37
C GLU A 52 -7.95 -8.60 6.77
N ASN A 53 -7.45 -7.68 7.61
CA ASN A 53 -6.44 -6.71 7.16
C ASN A 53 -5.12 -7.44 6.96
N VAL A 54 -4.54 -7.36 5.77
CA VAL A 54 -3.31 -8.10 5.45
C VAL A 54 -2.16 -7.19 5.01
N GLY A 55 -2.43 -5.94 4.71
CA GLY A 55 -1.38 -5.03 4.27
C GLY A 55 -1.86 -3.62 4.03
N ILE A 56 -0.94 -2.79 3.55
CA ILE A 56 -1.20 -1.38 3.28
C ILE A 56 -0.65 -0.99 1.93
N LEU A 57 -1.21 0.09 1.38
CA LEU A 57 -0.81 0.63 0.09
C LEU A 57 -0.94 2.15 0.14
N LEU A 58 0.08 2.85 -0.35
CA LEU A 58 0.01 4.29 -0.58
C LEU A 58 0.34 4.54 -2.04
N ASN A 59 -0.60 5.10 -2.77
CA ASN A 59 -0.39 5.37 -4.18
C ASN A 59 -0.97 6.73 -4.57
N SER A 60 -0.52 7.23 -5.73
CA SER A 60 -1.03 8.46 -6.32
C SER A 60 -1.48 8.16 -7.74
N GLN A 61 -2.68 8.59 -8.09
CA GLN A 61 -3.18 8.44 -9.45
C GLN A 61 -2.51 9.50 -10.33
N ILE A 62 -1.72 9.06 -11.30
CA ILE A 62 -0.96 9.96 -12.17
C ILE A 62 -1.63 10.20 -13.52
N ALA A 63 -2.63 9.38 -13.84
CA ALA A 63 -3.45 9.50 -15.04
C ALA A 63 -4.74 8.71 -14.78
N PRO A 64 -5.80 8.86 -15.59
CA PRO A 64 -7.07 8.20 -15.31
C PRO A 64 -6.99 6.68 -15.07
N GLU A 65 -6.04 6.00 -15.70
CA GLU A 65 -5.91 4.56 -15.55
C GLU A 65 -4.49 4.15 -15.20
N ALA A 66 -3.74 5.04 -14.54
CA ALA A 66 -2.36 4.78 -14.14
C ALA A 66 -2.08 5.30 -12.73
N THR A 67 -1.23 4.61 -12.00
CA THR A 67 -0.90 4.97 -10.63
C THR A 67 0.59 4.81 -10.36
N TYR A 68 1.09 5.59 -9.40
CA TYR A 68 2.43 5.44 -8.85
C TYR A 68 2.30 4.94 -7.41
N VAL A 69 2.96 3.84 -7.09
CA VAL A 69 2.94 3.25 -5.75
C VAL A 69 4.17 3.73 -4.99
N PHE A 70 3.95 4.43 -3.88
CA PHE A 70 5.01 4.93 -3.03
C PHE A 70 5.38 3.94 -1.93
N PHE A 71 4.38 3.35 -1.28
CA PHE A 71 4.59 2.37 -0.23
C PHE A 71 3.59 1.23 -0.41
N PHE A 72 4.09 0.03 -0.24
CA PHE A 72 3.29 -1.19 -0.29
C PHE A 72 3.93 -2.19 0.65
N ALA A 73 3.16 -2.75 1.55
CA ALA A 73 3.66 -3.78 2.46
C ALA A 73 2.54 -4.72 2.86
N ILE A 74 2.87 -6.01 2.92
CA ILE A 74 2.04 -7.01 3.56
C ILE A 74 2.51 -7.07 5.02
N ASP A 75 1.58 -7.14 5.97
CA ASP A 75 1.99 -7.15 7.37
C ASP A 75 2.72 -8.45 7.72
N GLN A 76 3.47 -8.40 8.84
CA GLN A 76 4.36 -9.50 9.20
C GLN A 76 3.64 -10.82 9.46
N HIS A 77 2.37 -10.78 9.81
CA HIS A 77 1.57 -11.99 10.10
C HIS A 77 1.08 -12.68 8.82
N HIS A 78 1.14 -11.99 7.69
CA HIS A 78 0.61 -12.48 6.42
C HIS A 78 1.67 -12.63 5.33
N ARG A 79 2.94 -12.38 5.64
CA ARG A 79 4.04 -12.58 4.69
C ARG A 79 4.20 -14.07 4.40
N ASN A 80 4.78 -14.38 3.24
CA ASN A 80 4.99 -15.75 2.76
C ASN A 80 3.73 -16.47 2.29
N LYS A 81 2.64 -15.71 2.09
CA LYS A 81 1.40 -16.26 1.53
C LYS A 81 1.19 -15.82 0.08
N ARG A 82 2.21 -15.24 -0.53
CA ARG A 82 2.20 -14.77 -1.92
C ARG A 82 1.15 -13.71 -2.21
N LEU A 83 0.75 -12.98 -1.19
CA LEU A 83 -0.26 -11.93 -1.33
C LEU A 83 0.25 -10.76 -2.16
N GLY A 84 1.57 -10.50 -2.13
CA GLY A 84 2.16 -9.42 -2.92
C GLY A 84 1.87 -9.54 -4.40
N SER A 85 2.00 -10.74 -4.97
CA SER A 85 1.69 -10.98 -6.37
C SER A 85 0.21 -10.74 -6.67
N THR A 86 -0.66 -11.15 -5.76
CA THR A 86 -2.10 -10.93 -5.90
C THR A 86 -2.43 -9.44 -5.88
N VAL A 87 -1.79 -8.68 -4.99
CA VAL A 87 -1.98 -7.23 -4.93
C VAL A 87 -1.55 -6.57 -6.23
N LEU A 88 -0.39 -6.94 -6.77
CA LEU A 88 0.10 -6.36 -8.02
C LEU A 88 -0.83 -6.69 -9.17
N ALA A 89 -1.34 -7.91 -9.24
CA ALA A 89 -2.31 -8.29 -10.27
C ALA A 89 -3.59 -7.46 -10.17
N LEU A 90 -4.07 -7.24 -8.95
CA LEU A 90 -5.27 -6.44 -8.73
C LEU A 90 -5.03 -4.97 -9.11
N LEU A 91 -3.85 -4.44 -8.79
CA LEU A 91 -3.48 -3.08 -9.19
C LEU A 91 -3.46 -2.93 -10.70
N LYS A 92 -2.91 -3.90 -11.42
CA LYS A 92 -2.88 -3.86 -12.88
C LYS A 92 -4.28 -3.90 -13.48
N THR A 93 -5.21 -4.61 -12.85
CA THR A 93 -6.59 -4.62 -13.26
C THR A 93 -7.26 -3.27 -13.03
N ARG A 94 -6.97 -2.66 -11.87
CA ARG A 94 -7.56 -1.37 -11.49
C ARG A 94 -6.96 -0.19 -12.27
N TYR A 95 -5.67 -0.29 -12.63
CA TYR A 95 -4.95 0.74 -13.35
C TYR A 95 -4.32 0.13 -14.61
N PRO A 96 -5.13 -0.18 -15.63
CA PRO A 96 -4.65 -0.96 -16.78
C PRO A 96 -3.62 -0.26 -17.66
N LYS A 97 -3.46 1.06 -17.55
CA LYS A 97 -2.48 1.79 -18.36
C LYS A 97 -1.13 1.93 -17.69
N GLY A 98 -1.00 1.55 -16.45
CA GLY A 98 0.31 1.49 -15.84
C GLY A 98 0.31 1.52 -14.32
N VAL A 99 1.19 0.73 -13.75
CA VAL A 99 1.50 0.73 -12.32
C VAL A 99 2.99 0.97 -12.21
N LEU A 100 3.37 2.17 -11.76
CA LEU A 100 4.78 2.51 -11.55
C LEU A 100 5.13 2.28 -10.08
N LEU A 101 6.27 1.67 -9.83
CA LEU A 101 6.68 1.30 -8.49
C LEU A 101 7.97 2.03 -8.11
N GLU A 102 8.09 2.36 -6.83
CA GLU A 102 9.34 2.79 -6.23
C GLU A 102 10.22 1.56 -6.13
N SER A 103 11.11 1.40 -7.09
CA SER A 103 11.70 0.10 -7.41
C SER A 103 12.47 -0.57 -6.27
N GLU A 104 13.23 0.18 -5.48
CA GLU A 104 14.05 -0.45 -4.45
C GLU A 104 13.22 -1.01 -3.30
N GLU A 105 12.34 -0.20 -2.76
CA GLU A 105 11.54 -0.60 -1.60
C GLU A 105 10.55 -1.69 -1.96
N ILE A 106 9.82 -1.50 -3.03
CA ILE A 106 8.82 -2.49 -3.48
C ILE A 106 9.52 -3.77 -3.90
N GLY A 107 10.67 -3.64 -4.56
CA GLY A 107 11.45 -4.79 -4.98
C GLY A 107 11.89 -5.65 -3.80
N LYS A 108 12.37 -5.02 -2.72
CA LYS A 108 12.76 -5.72 -1.51
C LYS A 108 11.57 -6.44 -0.87
N ASN A 109 10.45 -5.75 -0.76
CA ASN A 109 9.26 -6.32 -0.17
C ASN A 109 8.72 -7.47 -1.01
N ALA A 110 8.71 -7.32 -2.32
CA ALA A 110 8.27 -8.37 -3.22
C ALA A 110 9.18 -9.59 -3.13
N ALA A 111 10.49 -9.39 -3.03
CA ALA A 111 11.43 -10.48 -2.86
C ALA A 111 11.22 -11.21 -1.55
N ASN A 112 10.92 -10.49 -0.48
CA ASN A 112 10.65 -11.08 0.82
C ASN A 112 9.33 -11.84 0.84
N GLU A 113 8.36 -11.37 0.07
CA GLU A 113 7.06 -12.03 -0.05
C GLU A 113 7.14 -13.31 -0.86
N ALA A 114 7.99 -13.31 -1.84
CA ALA A 114 8.13 -14.46 -2.73
C ALA A 114 8.81 -15.63 -2.05
#